data_eccc2d5d43e6090d95e58786c6305f6b
#
_entry.id   eccc2d5d43e6090d95e58786c6305f6b
#
_cell.length_a   1.000
_cell.length_b   1.000
_cell.length_c   1.000
_cell.angle_alpha   90.00
_cell.angle_beta   90.00
_cell.angle_gamma   90.00
#
_symmetry.space_group_name_H-M   'P 1'
#
loop_
_entity.id
_entity.type
_entity.pdbx_description
1 polymer ?
#
loop_
_entity_poly.entity_id
_entity_poly.type
_entity_poly.pdbx_seq_one_letter_code
_entity_poly.pdbx_strand_id
1 'polypeptide(L)'
;MNIASALLKQIIVQKDLDTWAKLKEHYLPGEYQPIFHILDKHIDNYQDLPKFEDLSYEVRDRQLQEKIFAIESVEVEVEPWLLLEYLKNEYTQIEIMNQLEKYLSDSIAMESAQENIEHLQSIVLDLEEKVELKDTSTNMRKMELFEPQEELDRFVPLGLNIDFDRLQSFGPSDFVLVGGKRGAGKSITCANIASNAYEQGNSVIYFTIEMTARSIMQRCCSITTGVPAAAIRNRNLSVGEWEQVARWWSERFEDGERAFSRYLSHRDFDKYHGELTAKPLREKQLDIVYTPSLTLANIRTELDKKVAKLQPRIVVVDYINQVKRSAFGNSRMGQYDWTEQIEVSKALKTYAQDYGVVMVSPYQIDALGEARFAKGILDAADAAFTLDAHNKEDNIISFNCAKMRNSDEVSFTSTMDWASLRIGPETGYIPKDDDGPSVSCKLGRP
;
A
#
# COMPACT_ATOMS: atom_id res chain seq x y z
N MET A 1 -18.83 -3.92 35.27
CA MET A 1 -19.78 -4.75 34.49
C MET A 1 -18.93 -5.78 33.77
N ASN A 2 -19.25 -7.06 33.85
CA ASN A 2 -18.44 -8.10 33.17
C ASN A 2 -18.90 -8.15 31.71
N ILE A 3 -17.97 -7.84 30.80
CA ILE A 3 -18.25 -7.76 29.35
C ILE A 3 -18.69 -9.12 28.80
N ALA A 4 -18.09 -10.23 29.26
CA ALA A 4 -18.43 -11.57 28.82
C ALA A 4 -19.87 -11.96 29.17
N SER A 5 -20.33 -11.66 30.39
CA SER A 5 -21.71 -11.93 30.81
C SER A 5 -22.73 -11.07 30.06
N ALA A 6 -22.39 -9.81 29.81
CA ALA A 6 -23.21 -8.89 29.01
C ALA A 6 -23.35 -9.35 27.56
N LEU A 7 -22.24 -9.78 26.95
CA LEU A 7 -22.21 -10.31 25.59
C LEU A 7 -23.06 -11.57 25.45
N LEU A 8 -22.84 -12.57 26.31
CA LEU A 8 -23.59 -13.82 26.28
C LEU A 8 -25.11 -13.57 26.46
N LYS A 9 -25.47 -12.67 27.36
CA LYS A 9 -26.89 -12.29 27.52
C LYS A 9 -27.47 -11.70 26.24
N GLN A 10 -26.82 -10.72 25.65
CA GLN A 10 -27.32 -10.06 24.44
C GLN A 10 -27.41 -11.02 23.25
N ILE A 11 -26.41 -11.88 23.05
CA ILE A 11 -26.45 -12.92 22.01
C ILE A 11 -27.67 -13.83 22.18
N ILE A 12 -27.94 -14.32 23.40
CA ILE A 12 -29.05 -15.22 23.68
C ILE A 12 -30.40 -14.51 23.50
N VAL A 13 -30.52 -13.29 24.02
CA VAL A 13 -31.81 -12.51 23.99
C VAL A 13 -32.13 -12.10 22.55
N GLN A 14 -31.16 -11.60 21.80
CA GLN A 14 -31.39 -11.12 20.44
C GLN A 14 -31.33 -12.23 19.40
N LYS A 15 -30.96 -13.47 19.78
CA LYS A 15 -30.75 -14.59 18.86
C LYS A 15 -29.71 -14.28 17.77
N ASP A 16 -28.64 -13.57 18.15
CA ASP A 16 -27.63 -13.06 17.22
C ASP A 16 -26.58 -14.17 16.88
N LEU A 17 -26.93 -14.98 15.89
CA LEU A 17 -26.04 -16.02 15.38
C LEU A 17 -24.83 -15.44 14.63
N ASP A 18 -24.93 -14.23 14.08
CA ASP A 18 -23.82 -13.59 13.36
C ASP A 18 -22.70 -13.21 14.34
N THR A 19 -23.04 -12.65 15.49
CA THR A 19 -22.06 -12.35 16.55
C THR A 19 -21.57 -13.62 17.23
N TRP A 20 -22.44 -14.62 17.42
CA TRP A 20 -22.04 -15.93 17.96
C TRP A 20 -20.97 -16.60 17.09
N ALA A 21 -21.14 -16.65 15.77
CA ALA A 21 -20.20 -17.26 14.85
C ALA A 21 -18.79 -16.64 14.90
N LYS A 22 -18.69 -15.39 15.35
CA LYS A 22 -17.43 -14.65 15.50
C LYS A 22 -16.83 -14.76 16.90
N LEU A 23 -17.60 -15.24 17.87
CA LEU A 23 -17.15 -15.43 19.25
C LEU A 23 -16.29 -16.69 19.31
N LYS A 24 -15.05 -16.57 19.75
CA LYS A 24 -14.18 -17.71 19.99
C LYS A 24 -14.14 -18.03 21.49
N GLU A 25 -14.06 -19.31 21.83
CA GLU A 25 -13.99 -19.76 23.20
C GLU A 25 -12.90 -19.06 24.03
N HIS A 26 -11.72 -18.87 23.44
CA HIS A 26 -10.57 -18.30 24.14
C HIS A 26 -10.70 -16.79 24.43
N TYR A 27 -11.65 -16.07 23.82
CA TYR A 27 -11.93 -14.69 24.20
C TYR A 27 -12.65 -14.62 25.54
N LEU A 28 -13.36 -15.70 25.92
CA LEU A 28 -14.10 -15.74 27.17
C LEU A 28 -13.21 -16.11 28.36
N PRO A 29 -13.34 -15.43 29.51
CA PRO A 29 -12.74 -15.90 30.74
C PRO A 29 -13.10 -17.35 31.04
N GLY A 30 -12.15 -18.13 31.57
CA GLY A 30 -12.31 -19.57 31.76
C GLY A 30 -13.59 -20.01 32.48
N GLU A 31 -14.14 -19.12 33.31
CA GLU A 31 -15.40 -19.38 34.01
C GLU A 31 -16.65 -19.39 33.11
N TYR A 32 -16.60 -18.79 31.90
CA TYR A 32 -17.68 -18.77 30.92
C TYR A 32 -17.53 -19.81 29.80
N GLN A 33 -16.37 -20.42 29.64
CA GLN A 33 -16.10 -21.43 28.61
C GLN A 33 -17.05 -22.64 28.69
N PRO A 34 -17.42 -23.18 29.88
CA PRO A 34 -18.40 -24.24 29.95
C PRO A 34 -19.78 -23.83 29.41
N ILE A 35 -20.16 -22.57 29.55
CA ILE A 35 -21.43 -22.04 28.99
C ILE A 35 -21.32 -21.94 27.47
N PHE A 36 -20.17 -21.51 26.96
CA PHE A 36 -19.90 -21.49 25.51
C PHE A 36 -20.11 -22.87 24.91
N HIS A 37 -19.54 -23.93 25.49
CA HIS A 37 -19.70 -25.31 25.00
C HIS A 37 -21.16 -25.80 25.00
N ILE A 38 -21.95 -25.39 26.01
CA ILE A 38 -23.37 -25.74 26.06
C ILE A 38 -24.14 -25.06 24.93
N LEU A 39 -23.89 -23.76 24.71
CA LEU A 39 -24.51 -23.01 23.63
C LEU A 39 -24.10 -23.54 22.25
N ASP A 40 -22.83 -23.83 22.06
CA ASP A 40 -22.28 -24.38 20.82
C ASP A 40 -22.94 -25.73 20.47
N LYS A 41 -23.03 -26.63 21.44
CA LYS A 41 -23.72 -27.92 21.28
C LYS A 41 -25.19 -27.76 20.98
N HIS A 42 -25.87 -26.78 21.59
CA HIS A 42 -27.27 -26.49 21.31
C HIS A 42 -27.45 -26.01 19.86
N ILE A 43 -26.60 -25.12 19.40
CA ILE A 43 -26.65 -24.59 18.03
C ILE A 43 -26.35 -25.68 17.02
N ASP A 44 -25.41 -26.59 17.27
CA ASP A 44 -25.13 -27.74 16.41
C ASP A 44 -26.36 -28.64 16.23
N ASN A 45 -27.13 -28.84 17.28
CA ASN A 45 -28.29 -29.70 17.26
C ASN A 45 -29.54 -29.04 16.66
N TYR A 46 -29.76 -27.76 16.92
CA TYR A 46 -31.05 -27.10 16.63
C TYR A 46 -30.93 -25.93 15.65
N GLN A 47 -29.71 -25.54 15.27
CA GLN A 47 -29.41 -24.40 14.37
C GLN A 47 -30.04 -23.08 14.85
N ASP A 48 -30.22 -22.96 16.16
CA ASP A 48 -30.75 -21.75 16.84
C ASP A 48 -30.11 -21.60 18.22
N LEU A 49 -30.16 -20.40 18.78
CA LEU A 49 -29.72 -20.13 20.14
C LEU A 49 -30.83 -20.52 21.14
N PRO A 50 -30.51 -21.14 22.30
CA PRO A 50 -31.49 -21.48 23.30
C PRO A 50 -32.05 -20.23 23.96
N LYS A 51 -33.21 -20.36 24.65
CA LYS A 51 -33.67 -19.38 25.64
C LYS A 51 -33.06 -19.71 27.01
N PHE A 52 -33.01 -18.75 27.91
CA PHE A 52 -32.52 -18.99 29.28
C PHE A 52 -33.27 -20.09 30.03
N GLU A 53 -34.59 -20.20 29.78
CA GLU A 53 -35.43 -21.27 30.31
C GLU A 53 -34.95 -22.65 29.83
N ASP A 54 -34.62 -22.81 28.52
CA ASP A 54 -34.13 -24.05 27.93
C ASP A 54 -32.79 -24.47 28.53
N LEU A 55 -31.87 -23.49 28.68
CA LEU A 55 -30.57 -23.71 29.31
C LEU A 55 -30.67 -24.20 30.75
N SER A 56 -31.66 -23.68 31.51
CA SER A 56 -31.90 -24.06 32.90
C SER A 56 -32.34 -25.53 33.05
N TYR A 57 -32.98 -26.10 32.00
CA TYR A 57 -33.37 -27.53 31.99
C TYR A 57 -32.25 -28.43 31.48
N GLU A 58 -31.40 -27.97 30.56
CA GLU A 58 -30.30 -28.76 30.02
C GLU A 58 -29.15 -28.92 31.02
N VAL A 59 -28.89 -27.92 31.84
CA VAL A 59 -27.77 -27.87 32.77
C VAL A 59 -28.13 -28.45 34.12
N ARG A 60 -27.47 -29.54 34.54
CA ARG A 60 -27.67 -30.18 35.85
C ARG A 60 -26.71 -29.70 36.94
N ASP A 61 -25.60 -29.07 36.54
CA ASP A 61 -24.62 -28.54 37.48
C ASP A 61 -25.11 -27.27 38.11
N ARG A 62 -25.16 -27.27 39.44
CA ARG A 62 -25.68 -26.14 40.24
C ARG A 62 -24.84 -24.86 40.08
N GLN A 63 -23.54 -24.97 39.97
CA GLN A 63 -22.67 -23.80 39.81
C GLN A 63 -22.88 -23.15 38.44
N LEU A 64 -23.06 -23.94 37.41
CA LEU A 64 -23.36 -23.43 36.07
C LEU A 64 -24.79 -22.83 36.01
N GLN A 65 -25.77 -23.39 36.69
CA GLN A 65 -27.10 -22.81 36.78
C GLN A 65 -27.08 -21.43 37.48
N GLU A 66 -26.31 -21.29 38.55
CA GLU A 66 -26.14 -20.00 39.26
C GLU A 66 -25.49 -18.96 38.34
N LYS A 67 -24.53 -19.37 37.49
CA LYS A 67 -23.91 -18.46 36.52
C LYS A 67 -24.84 -18.08 35.37
N ILE A 68 -25.64 -19.01 34.85
CA ILE A 68 -26.65 -18.76 33.81
C ILE A 68 -27.66 -17.75 34.34
N PHE A 69 -28.14 -17.93 35.58
CA PHE A 69 -29.03 -16.98 36.21
C PHE A 69 -28.38 -15.60 36.42
N ALA A 70 -27.11 -15.55 36.79
CA ALA A 70 -26.37 -14.31 36.91
C ALA A 70 -26.27 -13.58 35.57
N ILE A 71 -26.02 -14.31 34.45
CA ILE A 71 -25.99 -13.73 33.08
C ILE A 71 -27.39 -13.18 32.74
N GLU A 72 -28.45 -13.94 32.99
CA GLU A 72 -29.81 -13.51 32.70
C GLU A 72 -30.18 -12.21 33.44
N SER A 73 -29.67 -12.03 34.66
CA SER A 73 -29.97 -10.85 35.49
C SER A 73 -29.19 -9.59 35.12
N VAL A 74 -28.21 -9.65 34.20
CA VAL A 74 -27.44 -8.47 33.78
C VAL A 74 -28.34 -7.50 33.02
N GLU A 75 -28.40 -6.26 33.44
CA GLU A 75 -29.07 -5.19 32.70
C GLU A 75 -28.04 -4.54 31.73
N VAL A 76 -28.27 -4.68 30.42
CA VAL A 76 -27.40 -4.14 29.37
C VAL A 76 -28.22 -3.84 28.11
N GLU A 77 -27.97 -2.67 27.51
CA GLU A 77 -28.63 -2.21 26.28
C GLU A 77 -27.61 -2.02 25.12
N VAL A 78 -26.42 -2.62 25.23
CA VAL A 78 -25.35 -2.48 24.25
C VAL A 78 -25.49 -3.59 23.21
N GLU A 79 -25.26 -3.25 21.93
CA GLU A 79 -25.32 -4.20 20.82
C GLU A 79 -24.29 -5.33 20.97
N PRO A 80 -24.63 -6.59 20.64
CA PRO A 80 -23.75 -7.75 20.82
C PRO A 80 -22.41 -7.60 20.11
N TRP A 81 -22.41 -7.11 18.87
CA TRP A 81 -21.18 -6.95 18.09
C TRP A 81 -20.19 -5.96 18.74
N LEU A 82 -20.69 -4.90 19.39
CA LEU A 82 -19.84 -3.92 20.09
C LEU A 82 -19.26 -4.51 21.39
N LEU A 83 -20.03 -5.32 22.10
CA LEU A 83 -19.54 -6.06 23.27
C LEU A 83 -18.48 -7.07 22.89
N LEU A 84 -18.62 -7.73 21.73
CA LEU A 84 -17.61 -8.64 21.21
C LEU A 84 -16.30 -7.91 20.88
N GLU A 85 -16.37 -6.71 20.31
CA GLU A 85 -15.16 -5.90 20.05
C GLU A 85 -14.46 -5.49 21.36
N TYR A 86 -15.21 -5.12 22.39
CA TYR A 86 -14.62 -4.84 23.70
C TYR A 86 -13.98 -6.07 24.32
N LEU A 87 -14.61 -7.24 24.20
CA LEU A 87 -14.09 -8.50 24.73
C LEU A 87 -12.80 -8.93 23.99
N LYS A 88 -12.78 -8.80 22.67
CA LYS A 88 -11.57 -9.05 21.85
C LYS A 88 -10.41 -8.14 22.25
N ASN A 89 -10.69 -6.84 22.46
CA ASN A 89 -9.69 -5.89 22.89
C ASN A 89 -9.13 -6.23 24.28
N GLU A 90 -10.00 -6.58 25.23
CA GLU A 90 -9.58 -6.99 26.58
C GLU A 90 -8.73 -8.26 26.53
N TYR A 91 -9.14 -9.29 25.79
CA TYR A 91 -8.38 -10.52 25.57
C TYR A 91 -7.01 -10.21 24.97
N THR A 92 -6.96 -9.41 23.90
CA THR A 92 -5.72 -9.06 23.21
C THR A 92 -4.74 -8.36 24.14
N GLN A 93 -5.22 -7.40 24.96
CA GLN A 93 -4.36 -6.70 25.91
C GLN A 93 -3.78 -7.66 26.97
N ILE A 94 -4.60 -8.56 27.50
CA ILE A 94 -4.16 -9.55 28.48
C ILE A 94 -3.13 -10.51 27.85
N GLU A 95 -3.38 -10.98 26.64
CA GLU A 95 -2.48 -11.90 25.95
C GLU A 95 -1.14 -11.24 25.59
N ILE A 96 -1.16 -9.97 25.13
CA ILE A 96 0.08 -9.19 24.95
C ILE A 96 0.87 -9.11 26.25
N MET A 97 0.21 -8.78 27.36
CA MET A 97 0.90 -8.67 28.65
C MET A 97 1.50 -10.01 29.08
N ASN A 98 0.76 -11.10 28.96
CA ASN A 98 1.21 -12.43 29.33
C ASN A 98 2.42 -12.89 28.50
N GLN A 99 2.37 -12.69 27.17
CA GLN A 99 3.47 -13.10 26.29
C GLN A 99 4.71 -12.23 26.49
N LEU A 100 4.55 -10.92 26.70
CA LEU A 100 5.66 -10.03 27.00
C LEU A 100 6.26 -10.33 28.40
N GLU A 101 5.45 -10.59 29.43
CA GLU A 101 5.94 -10.95 30.75
C GLU A 101 6.74 -12.25 30.70
N LYS A 102 6.24 -13.26 30.00
CA LYS A 102 6.93 -14.52 29.78
C LYS A 102 8.27 -14.30 29.05
N TYR A 103 8.27 -13.52 27.99
CA TYR A 103 9.46 -13.21 27.22
C TYR A 103 10.52 -12.46 28.04
N LEU A 104 10.09 -11.45 28.83
CA LEU A 104 10.98 -10.68 29.71
C LEU A 104 11.58 -11.52 30.83
N SER A 105 10.83 -12.49 31.37
CA SER A 105 11.31 -13.36 32.44
C SER A 105 12.25 -14.46 31.95
N ASP A 106 11.96 -15.04 30.78
CA ASP A 106 12.58 -16.32 30.39
C ASP A 106 13.70 -16.14 29.34
N SER A 107 13.60 -15.17 28.44
CA SER A 107 14.39 -15.16 27.21
C SER A 107 15.28 -13.93 27.01
N ILE A 108 14.83 -12.74 27.32
CA ILE A 108 15.49 -11.48 26.92
C ILE A 108 16.96 -11.36 27.35
N ALA A 109 17.33 -11.88 28.52
CA ALA A 109 18.67 -11.80 29.04
C ALA A 109 19.60 -12.90 28.52
N MET A 110 19.03 -13.95 27.91
CA MET A 110 19.78 -15.15 27.47
C MET A 110 20.01 -15.14 25.96
N GLU A 111 19.21 -14.41 25.21
CA GLU A 111 19.21 -14.36 23.76
C GLU A 111 20.05 -13.19 23.23
N SER A 112 20.60 -13.34 22.03
CA SER A 112 21.24 -12.24 21.31
C SER A 112 20.21 -11.19 20.85
N ALA A 113 20.64 -9.98 20.53
CA ALA A 113 19.75 -8.93 20.05
C ALA A 113 18.95 -9.34 18.81
N GLN A 114 19.50 -10.20 17.95
CA GLN A 114 18.84 -10.72 16.77
C GLN A 114 17.75 -11.74 17.13
N GLU A 115 18.05 -12.69 17.99
CA GLU A 115 17.10 -13.68 18.50
C GLU A 115 15.95 -13.00 19.24
N ASN A 116 16.23 -11.96 20.01
CA ASN A 116 15.22 -11.15 20.69
C ASN A 116 14.25 -10.48 19.70
N ILE A 117 14.74 -9.96 18.56
CA ILE A 117 13.90 -9.37 17.52
C ILE A 117 13.03 -10.45 16.86
N GLU A 118 13.60 -11.60 16.54
CA GLU A 118 12.87 -12.73 15.94
C GLU A 118 11.79 -13.26 16.90
N HIS A 119 12.07 -13.32 18.20
CA HIS A 119 11.10 -13.72 19.23
C HIS A 119 9.94 -12.71 19.33
N LEU A 120 10.23 -11.41 19.38
CA LEU A 120 9.18 -10.37 19.36
C LEU A 120 8.33 -10.42 18.10
N GLN A 121 8.92 -10.67 16.94
CA GLN A 121 8.16 -10.86 15.69
C GLN A 121 7.26 -12.11 15.75
N SER A 122 7.74 -13.19 16.34
CA SER A 122 6.96 -14.41 16.57
C SER A 122 5.75 -14.14 17.48
N ILE A 123 5.91 -13.34 18.54
CA ILE A 123 4.80 -12.94 19.43
C ILE A 123 3.73 -12.16 18.65
N VAL A 124 4.15 -11.21 17.80
CA VAL A 124 3.22 -10.42 16.99
C VAL A 124 2.44 -11.32 16.03
N LEU A 125 3.11 -12.24 15.33
CA LEU A 125 2.47 -13.17 14.40
C LEU A 125 1.48 -14.11 15.11
N ASP A 126 1.84 -14.65 16.28
CA ASP A 126 0.96 -15.50 17.07
C ASP A 126 -0.30 -14.74 17.55
N LEU A 127 -0.15 -13.47 17.90
CA LEU A 127 -1.28 -12.61 18.26
C LEU A 127 -2.19 -12.30 17.05
N GLU A 128 -1.60 -12.01 15.89
CA GLU A 128 -2.35 -11.76 14.65
C GLU A 128 -3.16 -13.00 14.21
N GLU A 129 -2.62 -14.19 14.41
CA GLU A 129 -3.30 -15.45 14.10
C GLU A 129 -4.45 -15.76 15.08
N LYS A 130 -4.24 -15.49 16.38
CA LYS A 130 -5.23 -15.77 17.43
C LYS A 130 -6.37 -14.76 17.46
N VAL A 131 -6.12 -13.51 17.06
CA VAL A 131 -7.08 -12.42 17.21
C VAL A 131 -7.48 -11.87 15.84
N GLU A 132 -8.65 -12.25 15.36
CA GLU A 132 -9.27 -11.62 14.21
C GLU A 132 -9.76 -10.22 14.59
N LEU A 133 -8.90 -9.21 14.45
CA LEU A 133 -9.22 -7.82 14.82
C LEU A 133 -10.13 -7.09 13.82
N LYS A 134 -10.31 -7.63 12.63
CA LYS A 134 -11.17 -7.02 11.59
C LYS A 134 -12.17 -8.05 11.06
N ASP A 135 -13.42 -7.63 10.94
CA ASP A 135 -14.44 -8.39 10.20
C ASP A 135 -14.11 -8.30 8.71
N THR A 136 -13.59 -9.38 8.15
CA THR A 136 -13.22 -9.49 6.74
C THR A 136 -14.38 -9.97 5.85
N SER A 137 -15.52 -10.36 6.47
CA SER A 137 -16.68 -10.85 5.72
C SER A 137 -17.56 -9.70 5.24
N THR A 138 -17.88 -9.69 3.96
CA THR A 138 -18.84 -8.78 3.35
C THR A 138 -19.97 -9.56 2.73
N ASN A 139 -21.20 -9.35 3.19
CA ASN A 139 -22.39 -9.97 2.61
C ASN A 139 -23.05 -9.04 1.57
N MET A 140 -23.91 -9.61 0.69
CA MET A 140 -24.56 -8.85 -0.37
C MET A 140 -25.39 -7.65 0.08
N ARG A 141 -25.83 -7.60 1.37
CA ARG A 141 -26.59 -6.46 1.90
C ARG A 141 -25.71 -5.26 2.20
N LYS A 142 -24.39 -5.50 2.43
CA LYS A 142 -23.38 -4.47 2.72
C LYS A 142 -22.51 -4.17 1.50
N MET A 143 -22.71 -4.92 0.39
CA MET A 143 -21.91 -4.78 -0.82
C MET A 143 -22.56 -3.75 -1.74
N GLU A 144 -21.80 -2.73 -2.10
CA GLU A 144 -22.16 -1.82 -3.18
C GLU A 144 -21.67 -2.40 -4.50
N LEU A 145 -22.55 -2.42 -5.51
CA LEU A 145 -22.17 -2.92 -6.84
C LEU A 145 -21.26 -1.97 -7.59
N PHE A 146 -21.41 -0.68 -7.35
CA PHE A 146 -20.61 0.37 -7.97
C PHE A 146 -19.79 1.10 -6.92
N GLU A 147 -18.54 1.41 -7.29
CA GLU A 147 -17.71 2.26 -6.48
C GLU A 147 -18.37 3.64 -6.27
N PRO A 148 -18.36 4.19 -5.05
CA PRO A 148 -18.78 5.56 -4.81
C PRO A 148 -17.99 6.53 -5.68
N GLN A 149 -18.59 7.67 -6.09
CA GLN A 149 -17.91 8.65 -6.93
C GLN A 149 -16.57 9.12 -6.32
N GLU A 150 -16.50 9.26 -5.00
CA GLU A 150 -15.28 9.62 -4.27
C GLU A 150 -14.17 8.58 -4.42
N GLU A 151 -14.51 7.29 -4.56
CA GLU A 151 -13.54 6.23 -4.84
C GLU A 151 -13.09 6.26 -6.30
N LEU A 152 -13.98 6.54 -7.25
CA LEU A 152 -13.62 6.71 -8.67
C LEU A 152 -12.61 7.84 -8.89
N ASP A 153 -12.73 8.93 -8.13
CA ASP A 153 -11.78 10.04 -8.15
C ASP A 153 -10.39 9.65 -7.64
N ARG A 154 -10.25 8.47 -7.04
CA ARG A 154 -8.97 7.92 -6.58
C ARG A 154 -8.23 7.10 -7.65
N PHE A 155 -8.88 6.79 -8.76
CA PHE A 155 -8.23 6.12 -9.88
C PHE A 155 -7.28 7.06 -10.61
N VAL A 156 -6.10 6.57 -10.95
CA VAL A 156 -5.02 7.36 -11.55
C VAL A 156 -4.55 6.71 -12.85
N PRO A 157 -4.48 7.46 -13.96
CA PRO A 157 -3.84 6.98 -15.18
C PRO A 157 -2.32 6.94 -14.99
N LEU A 158 -1.62 6.14 -15.78
CA LEU A 158 -0.15 6.12 -15.77
C LEU A 158 0.45 7.40 -16.37
N GLY A 159 -0.29 8.09 -17.24
CA GLY A 159 0.16 9.29 -17.91
C GLY A 159 1.22 9.03 -19.00
N LEU A 160 1.30 7.79 -19.49
CA LEU A 160 2.31 7.37 -20.47
C LEU A 160 1.79 7.35 -21.90
N ASN A 161 0.49 7.13 -22.08
CA ASN A 161 -0.18 7.09 -23.39
C ASN A 161 -1.65 7.46 -23.23
N ILE A 162 -2.14 8.44 -23.99
CA ILE A 162 -3.51 8.98 -23.86
C ILE A 162 -4.57 7.91 -24.13
N ASP A 163 -4.40 7.12 -25.18
CA ASP A 163 -5.39 6.12 -25.57
C ASP A 163 -5.44 4.97 -24.57
N PHE A 164 -4.28 4.56 -24.05
CA PHE A 164 -4.22 3.58 -22.97
C PHE A 164 -4.90 4.11 -21.69
N ASP A 165 -4.59 5.34 -21.30
CA ASP A 165 -5.12 5.94 -20.07
C ASP A 165 -6.64 6.25 -20.13
N ARG A 166 -7.21 6.37 -21.34
CA ARG A 166 -8.67 6.42 -21.54
C ARG A 166 -9.36 5.06 -21.31
N LEU A 167 -8.63 3.97 -21.55
CA LEU A 167 -9.14 2.60 -21.39
C LEU A 167 -8.86 2.06 -19.99
N GLN A 168 -7.74 2.45 -19.39
CA GLN A 168 -7.21 1.87 -18.16
C GLN A 168 -6.76 2.95 -17.19
N SER A 169 -7.25 2.83 -15.97
CA SER A 169 -6.76 3.58 -14.82
C SER A 169 -6.57 2.62 -13.64
N PHE A 170 -5.74 3.00 -12.70
CA PHE A 170 -5.41 2.16 -11.55
C PHE A 170 -5.96 2.78 -10.28
N GLY A 171 -6.64 1.97 -9.50
CA GLY A 171 -7.33 2.39 -8.28
C GLY A 171 -6.58 2.04 -6.99
N PRO A 172 -7.17 2.42 -5.87
CA PRO A 172 -6.69 2.01 -4.55
C PRO A 172 -6.49 0.48 -4.52
N SER A 173 -5.39 0.06 -3.94
CA SER A 173 -4.99 -1.35 -3.83
C SER A 173 -4.35 -2.00 -5.06
N ASP A 174 -4.26 -1.31 -6.20
CA ASP A 174 -3.60 -1.89 -7.38
C ASP A 174 -2.08 -1.90 -7.24
N PHE A 175 -1.48 -3.01 -7.67
CA PHE A 175 -0.03 -3.17 -7.75
C PHE A 175 0.40 -3.35 -9.20
N VAL A 176 1.17 -2.37 -9.70
CA VAL A 176 1.63 -2.29 -11.09
C VAL A 176 3.13 -2.56 -11.16
N LEU A 177 3.52 -3.51 -11.99
CA LEU A 177 4.91 -3.87 -12.23
C LEU A 177 5.39 -3.40 -13.61
N VAL A 178 6.61 -2.83 -13.63
CA VAL A 178 7.26 -2.34 -14.86
C VAL A 178 8.55 -3.13 -15.10
N GLY A 179 8.50 -4.16 -15.95
CA GLY A 179 9.59 -5.04 -16.28
C GLY A 179 10.49 -4.51 -17.39
N GLY A 180 11.76 -4.86 -17.36
CA GLY A 180 12.65 -4.55 -18.47
C GLY A 180 14.10 -4.98 -18.23
N LYS A 181 14.85 -5.11 -19.31
CA LYS A 181 16.29 -5.38 -19.27
C LYS A 181 17.04 -4.21 -18.62
N ARG A 182 18.30 -4.42 -18.25
CA ARG A 182 19.13 -3.33 -17.75
C ARG A 182 19.25 -2.24 -18.83
N GLY A 183 19.00 -0.99 -18.44
CA GLY A 183 19.04 0.15 -19.38
C GLY A 183 17.77 0.36 -20.22
N ALA A 184 16.73 -0.45 -20.07
CA ALA A 184 15.48 -0.32 -20.82
C ALA A 184 14.59 0.87 -20.42
N GLY A 185 14.96 1.64 -19.40
CA GLY A 185 14.18 2.83 -18.99
C GLY A 185 13.21 2.60 -17.83
N LYS A 186 13.27 1.49 -17.10
CA LYS A 186 12.36 1.19 -15.98
C LYS A 186 12.21 2.32 -14.96
N SER A 187 13.32 2.78 -14.38
CA SER A 187 13.28 3.90 -13.40
C SER A 187 12.87 5.22 -14.04
N ILE A 188 13.09 5.39 -15.36
CA ILE A 188 12.59 6.55 -16.11
C ILE A 188 11.07 6.46 -16.21
N THR A 189 10.54 5.29 -16.53
CA THR A 189 9.08 5.05 -16.58
C THR A 189 8.43 5.34 -15.22
N CYS A 190 9.00 4.83 -14.14
CA CYS A 190 8.47 5.09 -12.79
C CYS A 190 8.53 6.59 -12.42
N ALA A 191 9.60 7.30 -12.83
CA ALA A 191 9.69 8.75 -12.63
C ALA A 191 8.66 9.52 -13.48
N ASN A 192 8.32 9.05 -14.69
CA ASN A 192 7.23 9.61 -15.50
C ASN A 192 5.87 9.40 -14.83
N ILE A 193 5.56 8.18 -14.38
CA ILE A 193 4.30 7.88 -13.66
C ILE A 193 4.18 8.79 -12.44
N ALA A 194 5.24 8.90 -11.63
CA ALA A 194 5.26 9.74 -10.44
C ALA A 194 5.06 11.23 -10.78
N SER A 195 5.76 11.74 -11.80
CA SER A 195 5.64 13.12 -12.25
C SER A 195 4.26 13.43 -12.81
N ASN A 196 3.72 12.55 -13.65
CA ASN A 196 2.39 12.70 -14.23
C ASN A 196 1.29 12.75 -13.17
N ALA A 197 1.32 11.82 -12.21
CA ALA A 197 0.38 11.82 -11.10
C ALA A 197 0.47 13.08 -10.24
N TYR A 198 1.70 13.55 -9.97
CA TYR A 198 1.92 14.77 -9.20
C TYR A 198 1.42 16.01 -9.94
N GLU A 199 1.68 16.16 -11.24
CA GLU A 199 1.22 17.29 -12.05
C GLU A 199 -0.32 17.28 -12.21
N GLN A 200 -0.97 16.13 -12.08
CA GLN A 200 -2.43 16.00 -12.00
C GLN A 200 -3.01 16.37 -10.62
N GLY A 201 -2.20 16.84 -9.69
CA GLY A 201 -2.62 17.28 -8.36
C GLY A 201 -2.69 16.15 -7.31
N ASN A 202 -2.04 15.01 -7.55
CA ASN A 202 -1.97 13.92 -6.59
C ASN A 202 -0.66 13.98 -5.79
N SER A 203 -0.72 13.63 -4.50
CA SER A 203 0.52 13.38 -3.75
C SER A 203 1.12 12.03 -4.14
N VAL A 204 2.44 11.96 -4.18
CA VAL A 204 3.21 10.77 -4.56
C VAL A 204 4.33 10.54 -3.54
N ILE A 205 4.56 9.30 -3.13
CA ILE A 205 5.75 8.89 -2.38
C ILE A 205 6.63 8.03 -3.29
N TYR A 206 7.91 8.38 -3.39
CA TYR A 206 8.87 7.67 -4.24
C TYR A 206 10.03 7.14 -3.40
N PHE A 207 10.09 5.83 -3.18
CA PHE A 207 11.22 5.17 -2.57
C PHE A 207 12.29 4.86 -3.64
N THR A 208 13.52 5.26 -3.38
CA THR A 208 14.66 4.99 -4.28
C THR A 208 15.83 4.40 -3.52
N ILE A 209 16.47 3.39 -4.12
CA ILE A 209 17.59 2.65 -3.54
C ILE A 209 18.90 3.03 -4.21
N GLU A 210 18.95 3.02 -5.55
CA GLU A 210 20.18 3.29 -6.32
C GLU A 210 20.46 4.78 -6.54
N MET A 211 19.41 5.57 -6.66
CA MET A 211 19.52 6.98 -6.99
C MET A 211 19.24 7.87 -5.78
N THR A 212 20.05 8.92 -5.62
CA THR A 212 19.78 9.90 -4.56
C THR A 212 18.46 10.63 -4.80
N ALA A 213 17.83 11.12 -3.73
CA ALA A 213 16.60 11.92 -3.83
C ALA A 213 16.76 13.12 -4.78
N ARG A 214 17.92 13.77 -4.74
CA ARG A 214 18.25 14.88 -5.67
C ARG A 214 18.21 14.42 -7.12
N SER A 215 18.77 13.24 -7.42
CA SER A 215 18.79 12.71 -8.80
C SER A 215 17.40 12.37 -9.33
N ILE A 216 16.51 11.83 -8.48
CA ILE A 216 15.11 11.59 -8.84
C ILE A 216 14.37 12.91 -9.04
N MET A 217 14.55 13.89 -8.14
CA MET A 217 13.94 15.22 -8.26
C MET A 217 14.36 15.93 -9.57
N GLN A 218 15.65 15.85 -9.94
CA GLN A 218 16.15 16.40 -11.20
C GLN A 218 15.52 15.71 -12.42
N ARG A 219 15.29 14.40 -12.36
CA ARG A 219 14.56 13.67 -13.41
C ARG A 219 13.12 14.15 -13.53
N CYS A 220 12.40 14.22 -12.42
CA CYS A 220 11.03 14.73 -12.43
C CYS A 220 10.93 16.15 -12.98
N CYS A 221 11.88 17.03 -12.58
CA CYS A 221 11.98 18.38 -13.14
C CYS A 221 12.19 18.33 -14.67
N SER A 222 13.13 17.51 -15.15
CA SER A 222 13.41 17.36 -16.58
C SER A 222 12.20 16.84 -17.35
N ILE A 223 11.55 15.81 -16.82
CA ILE A 223 10.34 15.20 -17.39
C ILE A 223 9.23 16.25 -17.54
N THR A 224 8.95 17.03 -16.51
CA THR A 224 7.85 18.00 -16.52
C THR A 224 8.15 19.24 -17.35
N THR A 225 9.39 19.76 -17.27
CA THR A 225 9.77 21.02 -17.93
C THR A 225 10.20 20.84 -19.38
N GLY A 226 10.57 19.63 -19.79
CA GLY A 226 11.19 19.35 -21.08
C GLY A 226 12.66 19.80 -21.16
N VAL A 227 13.23 20.37 -20.11
CA VAL A 227 14.65 20.77 -20.07
C VAL A 227 15.54 19.52 -20.00
N PRO A 228 16.62 19.44 -20.82
CA PRO A 228 17.48 18.26 -20.84
C PRO A 228 18.03 17.89 -19.45
N ALA A 229 17.89 16.61 -19.07
CA ALA A 229 18.33 16.13 -17.76
C ALA A 229 19.82 16.35 -17.50
N ALA A 230 20.65 16.21 -18.52
CA ALA A 230 22.08 16.50 -18.45
C ALA A 230 22.37 17.97 -18.19
N ALA A 231 21.58 18.89 -18.78
CA ALA A 231 21.73 20.33 -18.58
C ALA A 231 21.38 20.72 -17.13
N ILE A 232 20.29 20.16 -16.59
CA ILE A 232 19.89 20.36 -15.17
C ILE A 232 20.99 19.83 -14.24
N ARG A 233 21.45 18.59 -14.48
CA ARG A 233 22.47 17.95 -13.63
C ARG A 233 23.77 18.73 -13.60
N ASN A 234 24.20 19.24 -14.76
CA ASN A 234 25.49 19.94 -14.91
C ASN A 234 25.39 21.45 -14.70
N ARG A 235 24.19 21.96 -14.41
CA ARG A 235 23.88 23.42 -14.31
C ARG A 235 24.28 24.21 -15.57
N ASN A 236 24.22 23.55 -16.71
CA ASN A 236 24.53 24.17 -18.02
C ASN A 236 23.22 24.47 -18.75
N LEU A 237 22.53 25.51 -18.29
CA LEU A 237 21.21 25.92 -18.73
C LEU A 237 21.24 27.28 -19.39
N SER A 238 20.51 27.45 -20.46
CA SER A 238 20.19 28.76 -21.02
C SER A 238 19.31 29.57 -20.06
N VAL A 239 19.18 30.87 -20.28
CA VAL A 239 18.33 31.73 -19.46
C VAL A 239 16.88 31.24 -19.42
N GLY A 240 16.33 30.82 -20.57
CA GLY A 240 14.96 30.29 -20.66
C GLY A 240 14.78 28.96 -19.90
N GLU A 241 15.78 28.07 -19.97
CA GLU A 241 15.76 26.81 -19.22
C GLU A 241 15.85 27.04 -17.71
N TRP A 242 16.66 28.00 -17.27
CA TRP A 242 16.69 28.41 -15.86
C TRP A 242 15.33 28.94 -15.39
N GLU A 243 14.63 29.72 -16.21
CA GLU A 243 13.28 30.19 -15.89
C GLU A 243 12.28 29.04 -15.78
N GLN A 244 12.34 28.06 -16.68
CA GLN A 244 11.47 26.88 -16.62
C GLN A 244 11.71 26.07 -15.35
N VAL A 245 12.97 25.78 -15.02
CA VAL A 245 13.34 25.06 -13.79
C VAL A 245 12.93 25.85 -12.55
N ALA A 246 13.17 27.18 -12.51
CA ALA A 246 12.77 28.03 -11.40
C ALA A 246 11.25 28.07 -11.23
N ARG A 247 10.49 28.20 -12.33
CA ARG A 247 9.03 28.15 -12.27
C ARG A 247 8.54 26.84 -11.70
N TRP A 248 9.00 25.72 -12.28
CA TRP A 248 8.66 24.38 -11.80
C TRP A 248 8.98 24.22 -10.32
N TRP A 249 10.12 24.70 -9.83
CA TRP A 249 10.48 24.63 -8.43
C TRP A 249 9.57 25.49 -7.54
N SER A 250 9.19 26.70 -7.99
CA SER A 250 8.34 27.62 -7.23
C SER A 250 6.94 27.06 -6.98
N GLU A 251 6.41 26.30 -7.93
CA GLU A 251 5.07 25.71 -7.85
C GLU A 251 4.90 24.67 -6.74
N ARG A 252 5.99 24.21 -6.11
CA ARG A 252 5.98 23.26 -4.98
C ARG A 252 5.78 23.92 -3.63
N PHE A 253 5.88 25.23 -3.57
CA PHE A 253 5.83 26.00 -2.32
C PHE A 253 4.65 26.97 -2.28
N GLU A 254 4.14 27.22 -1.07
CA GLU A 254 3.16 28.28 -0.87
C GLU A 254 3.79 29.65 -1.20
N ASP A 255 3.02 30.51 -1.87
CA ASP A 255 3.52 31.83 -2.35
C ASP A 255 4.82 31.77 -3.19
N GLY A 256 5.10 30.64 -3.84
CA GLY A 256 6.31 30.44 -4.65
C GLY A 256 6.40 31.38 -5.84
N GLU A 257 5.26 31.79 -6.40
CA GLU A 257 5.19 32.75 -7.52
C GLU A 257 5.85 34.09 -7.21
N ARG A 258 5.73 34.58 -5.97
CA ARG A 258 6.38 35.85 -5.54
C ARG A 258 7.90 35.71 -5.54
N ALA A 259 8.40 34.56 -5.08
CA ALA A 259 9.83 34.29 -5.11
C ALA A 259 10.33 34.16 -6.55
N PHE A 260 9.55 33.51 -7.43
CA PHE A 260 9.84 33.38 -8.85
C PHE A 260 9.90 34.76 -9.54
N SER A 261 8.95 35.66 -9.29
CA SER A 261 8.95 37.01 -9.84
C SER A 261 10.20 37.80 -9.43
N ARG A 262 10.67 37.63 -8.19
CA ARG A 262 11.96 38.24 -7.72
C ARG A 262 13.17 37.63 -8.41
N TYR A 263 13.15 36.29 -8.62
CA TYR A 263 14.19 35.60 -9.39
C TYR A 263 14.31 36.16 -10.82
N LEU A 264 13.20 36.38 -11.49
CA LEU A 264 13.19 36.95 -12.83
C LEU A 264 13.89 38.31 -12.89
N SER A 265 13.79 39.10 -11.82
CA SER A 265 14.43 40.43 -11.73
C SER A 265 15.94 40.35 -11.39
N HIS A 266 16.35 39.41 -10.56
CA HIS A 266 17.71 39.36 -10.03
C HIS A 266 18.60 38.29 -10.62
N ARG A 267 18.00 37.23 -11.20
CA ARG A 267 18.67 36.08 -11.86
C ARG A 267 19.67 35.34 -10.96
N ASP A 268 19.49 35.42 -9.62
CA ASP A 268 20.28 34.67 -8.63
C ASP A 268 19.52 33.44 -8.18
N PHE A 269 19.85 32.28 -8.77
CA PHE A 269 19.15 31.01 -8.49
C PHE A 269 19.42 30.49 -7.09
N ASP A 270 20.64 30.66 -6.56
CA ASP A 270 20.98 30.12 -5.25
C ASP A 270 20.26 30.90 -4.13
N LYS A 271 20.17 32.24 -4.26
CA LYS A 271 19.36 33.07 -3.37
C LYS A 271 17.88 32.73 -3.46
N TYR A 272 17.37 32.58 -4.67
CA TYR A 272 16.00 32.17 -4.91
C TYR A 272 15.68 30.77 -4.32
N HIS A 273 16.56 29.79 -4.50
CA HIS A 273 16.43 28.48 -3.92
C HIS A 273 16.41 28.54 -2.37
N GLY A 274 17.30 29.27 -1.78
CA GLY A 274 17.34 29.50 -0.32
C GLY A 274 16.06 30.15 0.21
N GLU A 275 15.51 31.12 -0.51
CA GLU A 275 14.23 31.75 -0.16
C GLU A 275 13.05 30.80 -0.22
N LEU A 276 12.98 29.95 -1.26
CA LEU A 276 11.91 28.97 -1.41
C LEU A 276 11.97 27.87 -0.34
N THR A 277 13.16 27.35 -0.04
CA THR A 277 13.30 26.27 0.95
C THR A 277 12.92 26.69 2.37
N ALA A 278 12.83 27.99 2.64
CA ALA A 278 12.30 28.54 3.89
C ALA A 278 10.75 28.61 3.93
N LYS A 279 10.06 28.36 2.81
CA LYS A 279 8.60 28.42 2.72
C LYS A 279 7.97 27.05 2.96
N PRO A 280 6.69 27.01 3.42
CA PRO A 280 5.93 25.78 3.48
C PRO A 280 5.78 25.14 2.09
N LEU A 281 5.78 23.83 2.06
CA LEU A 281 5.38 23.08 0.87
C LEU A 281 3.86 23.13 0.70
N ARG A 282 3.39 23.08 -0.54
CA ARG A 282 1.96 22.90 -0.82
C ARG A 282 1.44 21.59 -0.27
N GLU A 283 0.13 21.49 -0.11
CA GLU A 283 -0.54 20.29 0.41
C GLU A 283 -0.19 19.03 -0.39
N LYS A 284 -0.29 19.11 -1.71
CA LYS A 284 0.08 18.00 -2.60
C LYS A 284 1.59 17.98 -2.82
N GLN A 285 2.21 16.84 -2.59
CA GLN A 285 3.66 16.71 -2.55
C GLN A 285 4.15 15.49 -3.34
N LEU A 286 5.31 15.66 -3.96
CA LEU A 286 6.15 14.57 -4.43
C LEU A 286 7.25 14.35 -3.38
N ASP A 287 7.05 13.36 -2.53
CA ASP A 287 7.97 13.03 -1.44
C ASP A 287 8.92 11.90 -1.84
N ILE A 288 10.22 12.14 -1.78
CA ILE A 288 11.24 11.20 -2.23
C ILE A 288 12.04 10.69 -1.05
N VAL A 289 11.97 9.39 -0.80
CA VAL A 289 12.66 8.69 0.28
C VAL A 289 13.85 7.92 -0.30
N TYR A 290 15.07 8.34 0.04
CA TYR A 290 16.29 7.65 -0.38
C TYR A 290 16.84 6.80 0.76
N THR A 291 16.93 5.50 0.53
CA THR A 291 17.51 4.55 1.48
C THR A 291 18.29 3.46 0.75
N PRO A 292 19.65 3.43 0.83
CA PRO A 292 20.47 2.46 0.11
C PRO A 292 20.22 1.00 0.51
N SER A 293 19.69 0.77 1.71
CA SER A 293 19.35 -0.55 2.24
C SER A 293 17.89 -0.60 2.65
N LEU A 294 16.99 -0.42 1.67
CA LEU A 294 15.56 -0.37 1.90
C LEU A 294 15.02 -1.75 2.29
N THR A 295 14.28 -1.82 3.39
CA THR A 295 13.58 -3.01 3.86
C THR A 295 12.06 -2.82 3.82
N LEU A 296 11.30 -3.92 3.87
CA LEU A 296 9.83 -3.85 3.99
C LEU A 296 9.42 -3.07 5.24
N ALA A 297 10.10 -3.25 6.36
CA ALA A 297 9.85 -2.50 7.59
C ALA A 297 10.08 -0.99 7.42
N ASN A 298 11.13 -0.58 6.68
CA ASN A 298 11.35 0.83 6.38
C ASN A 298 10.22 1.42 5.54
N ILE A 299 9.76 0.69 4.50
CA ILE A 299 8.64 1.13 3.65
C ILE A 299 7.40 1.30 4.51
N ARG A 300 7.02 0.30 5.31
CA ARG A 300 5.85 0.35 6.19
C ARG A 300 5.93 1.54 7.15
N THR A 301 7.05 1.71 7.84
CA THR A 301 7.26 2.82 8.78
C THR A 301 7.10 4.19 8.14
N GLU A 302 7.62 4.38 6.92
CA GLU A 302 7.46 5.65 6.20
C GLU A 302 6.02 5.84 5.70
N LEU A 303 5.34 4.79 5.28
CA LEU A 303 3.92 4.85 4.90
C LEU A 303 3.05 5.19 6.11
N ASP A 304 3.24 4.55 7.26
CA ASP A 304 2.52 4.85 8.51
C ASP A 304 2.63 6.32 8.91
N LYS A 305 3.82 6.91 8.76
CA LYS A 305 4.07 8.33 9.09
C LYS A 305 3.44 9.31 8.09
N LYS A 306 3.35 8.93 6.82
CA LYS A 306 3.12 9.87 5.73
C LYS A 306 1.74 9.76 5.09
N VAL A 307 1.14 8.56 5.03
CA VAL A 307 -0.11 8.35 4.30
C VAL A 307 -1.25 9.20 4.86
N ALA A 308 -1.42 9.25 6.17
CA ALA A 308 -2.48 10.05 6.80
C ALA A 308 -2.34 11.56 6.51
N LYS A 309 -1.09 12.05 6.38
CA LYS A 309 -0.80 13.47 6.13
C LYS A 309 -0.86 13.85 4.66
N LEU A 310 -0.23 13.04 3.80
CA LEU A 310 -0.04 13.36 2.38
C LEU A 310 -1.17 12.84 1.50
N GLN A 311 -1.89 11.81 1.96
CA GLN A 311 -2.91 11.11 1.18
C GLN A 311 -2.42 10.77 -0.24
N PRO A 312 -1.31 10.02 -0.38
CA PRO A 312 -0.74 9.74 -1.68
C PRO A 312 -1.68 8.86 -2.49
N ARG A 313 -1.73 9.10 -3.79
CA ARG A 313 -2.43 8.22 -4.73
C ARG A 313 -1.49 7.13 -5.27
N ILE A 314 -0.24 7.48 -5.47
CA ILE A 314 0.79 6.57 -5.99
C ILE A 314 1.95 6.46 -5.01
N VAL A 315 2.42 5.24 -4.82
CA VAL A 315 3.67 4.94 -4.13
C VAL A 315 4.58 4.16 -5.09
N VAL A 316 5.74 4.70 -5.36
CA VAL A 316 6.76 4.05 -6.20
C VAL A 316 7.83 3.44 -5.32
N VAL A 317 8.22 2.18 -5.61
CA VAL A 317 9.35 1.50 -4.97
C VAL A 317 10.37 1.10 -6.04
N ASP A 318 11.42 1.88 -6.23
CA ASP A 318 12.43 1.70 -7.30
C ASP A 318 13.73 1.12 -6.72
N TYR A 319 13.93 -0.18 -6.84
CA TYR A 319 13.15 -1.23 -7.47
C TYR A 319 13.05 -2.51 -6.61
N ILE A 320 12.02 -3.31 -6.85
CA ILE A 320 11.64 -4.46 -6.03
C ILE A 320 12.78 -5.45 -5.77
N ASN A 321 13.64 -5.73 -6.75
CA ASN A 321 14.70 -6.72 -6.62
C ASN A 321 15.83 -6.33 -5.64
N GLN A 322 15.84 -5.11 -5.12
CA GLN A 322 16.81 -4.66 -4.10
C GLN A 322 16.17 -4.40 -2.73
N VAL A 323 14.85 -4.48 -2.64
CA VAL A 323 14.16 -4.42 -1.34
C VAL A 323 14.46 -5.69 -0.58
N LYS A 324 14.89 -5.55 0.68
CA LYS A 324 15.15 -6.67 1.59
C LYS A 324 13.94 -6.91 2.48
N ARG A 325 13.70 -8.18 2.82
CA ARG A 325 12.68 -8.55 3.80
C ARG A 325 13.01 -7.98 5.18
N SER A 326 14.27 -8.13 5.61
CA SER A 326 14.76 -7.69 6.92
C SER A 326 16.17 -7.11 6.79
N ALA A 327 16.53 -6.18 7.70
CA ALA A 327 17.87 -5.63 7.79
C ALA A 327 18.92 -6.69 8.22
N PHE A 328 18.48 -7.75 8.89
CA PHE A 328 19.32 -8.79 9.48
C PHE A 328 19.23 -10.15 8.76
N GLY A 329 18.57 -10.19 7.59
CA GLY A 329 18.44 -11.43 6.84
C GLY A 329 19.78 -12.07 6.56
N ASN A 330 19.95 -13.35 6.93
CA ASN A 330 21.07 -14.20 6.57
C ASN A 330 21.09 -14.50 5.06
N SER A 331 21.21 -13.47 4.23
CA SER A 331 21.56 -13.69 2.83
C SER A 331 22.96 -14.30 2.84
N ARG A 332 23.05 -15.61 2.64
CA ARG A 332 24.33 -16.23 2.27
C ARG A 332 24.88 -15.38 1.13
N MET A 333 25.98 -14.70 1.39
CA MET A 333 26.63 -13.75 0.48
C MET A 333 26.65 -14.35 -0.93
N GLY A 334 25.88 -13.76 -1.86
CA GLY A 334 25.94 -14.07 -3.28
C GLY A 334 24.82 -14.91 -3.90
N GLN A 335 23.86 -15.43 -3.13
CA GLN A 335 22.69 -16.10 -3.71
C GLN A 335 21.47 -15.17 -3.66
N TYR A 336 20.97 -14.77 -4.83
CA TYR A 336 19.65 -14.15 -4.96
C TYR A 336 18.60 -15.18 -4.53
N ASP A 337 17.93 -14.93 -3.41
CA ASP A 337 16.84 -15.78 -2.98
C ASP A 337 15.56 -15.34 -3.72
N TRP A 338 15.13 -16.16 -4.67
CA TRP A 338 13.91 -15.95 -5.45
C TRP A 338 12.65 -15.94 -4.55
N THR A 339 12.69 -16.67 -3.43
CA THR A 339 11.61 -16.74 -2.44
C THR A 339 11.44 -15.40 -1.76
N GLU A 340 12.54 -14.75 -1.37
CA GLU A 340 12.52 -13.41 -0.78
C GLU A 340 11.84 -12.39 -1.70
N GLN A 341 12.10 -12.46 -3.00
CA GLN A 341 11.51 -11.54 -3.98
C GLN A 341 10.01 -11.74 -4.17
N ILE A 342 9.53 -12.99 -4.12
CA ILE A 342 8.10 -13.29 -4.14
C ILE A 342 7.43 -12.74 -2.87
N GLU A 343 8.03 -12.92 -1.72
CA GLU A 343 7.53 -12.38 -0.46
C GLU A 343 7.50 -10.86 -0.44
N VAL A 344 8.53 -10.20 -0.96
CA VAL A 344 8.54 -8.75 -1.12
C VAL A 344 7.42 -8.30 -2.05
N SER A 345 7.19 -8.99 -3.17
CA SER A 345 6.10 -8.69 -4.10
C SER A 345 4.73 -8.80 -3.42
N LYS A 346 4.49 -9.87 -2.67
CA LYS A 346 3.26 -10.06 -1.89
C LYS A 346 3.08 -8.97 -0.83
N ALA A 347 4.15 -8.63 -0.11
CA ALA A 347 4.11 -7.58 0.90
C ALA A 347 3.79 -6.21 0.30
N LEU A 348 4.35 -5.85 -0.86
CA LEU A 348 4.02 -4.60 -1.55
C LEU A 348 2.55 -4.57 -2.00
N LYS A 349 2.01 -5.71 -2.47
CA LYS A 349 0.57 -5.81 -2.76
C LYS A 349 -0.28 -5.60 -1.50
N THR A 350 0.10 -6.22 -0.39
CA THR A 350 -0.57 -6.02 0.91
C THR A 350 -0.52 -4.54 1.33
N TYR A 351 0.63 -3.87 1.18
CA TYR A 351 0.73 -2.44 1.47
C TYR A 351 -0.14 -1.59 0.55
N ALA A 352 -0.25 -1.93 -0.74
CA ALA A 352 -1.19 -1.25 -1.63
C ALA A 352 -2.63 -1.32 -1.09
N GLN A 353 -3.04 -2.48 -0.57
CA GLN A 353 -4.35 -2.71 0.02
C GLN A 353 -4.53 -2.01 1.37
N ASP A 354 -3.58 -2.15 2.30
CA ASP A 354 -3.66 -1.58 3.65
C ASP A 354 -3.72 -0.05 3.64
N TYR A 355 -2.98 0.58 2.72
CA TYR A 355 -2.91 2.04 2.62
C TYR A 355 -3.83 2.65 1.55
N GLY A 356 -4.53 1.82 0.78
CA GLY A 356 -5.44 2.28 -0.27
C GLY A 356 -4.74 3.12 -1.34
N VAL A 357 -3.58 2.67 -1.83
CA VAL A 357 -2.74 3.37 -2.80
C VAL A 357 -2.47 2.51 -4.03
N VAL A 358 -2.13 3.14 -5.14
CA VAL A 358 -1.53 2.44 -6.29
C VAL A 358 -0.05 2.24 -6.01
N MET A 359 0.39 0.99 -5.91
CA MET A 359 1.81 0.66 -5.74
C MET A 359 2.43 0.41 -7.12
N VAL A 360 3.56 1.05 -7.41
CA VAL A 360 4.29 0.87 -8.67
C VAL A 360 5.71 0.44 -8.39
N SER A 361 6.18 -0.63 -9.02
CA SER A 361 7.58 -1.04 -8.85
C SER A 361 8.18 -1.58 -10.14
N PRO A 362 9.41 -1.18 -10.48
CA PRO A 362 10.12 -1.82 -11.57
C PRO A 362 10.72 -3.15 -11.12
N TYR A 363 10.80 -4.11 -12.07
CA TYR A 363 11.49 -5.38 -11.89
C TYR A 363 12.40 -5.71 -13.07
N GLN A 364 13.41 -6.54 -12.85
CA GLN A 364 14.35 -6.91 -13.88
C GLN A 364 13.92 -8.19 -14.58
N ILE A 365 13.96 -8.18 -15.94
CA ILE A 365 13.79 -9.36 -16.77
C ILE A 365 15.16 -9.87 -17.24
N ASP A 366 15.23 -11.16 -17.57
CA ASP A 366 16.41 -11.80 -18.15
C ASP A 366 16.50 -11.61 -19.68
N ALA A 367 17.46 -12.31 -20.31
CA ALA A 367 17.66 -12.23 -21.74
C ALA A 367 16.49 -12.85 -22.54
N LEU A 368 15.75 -13.77 -21.94
CA LEU A 368 14.59 -14.45 -22.54
C LEU A 368 13.30 -13.65 -22.39
N GLY A 369 13.33 -12.51 -21.68
CA GLY A 369 12.15 -11.70 -21.43
C GLY A 369 11.33 -12.17 -20.22
N GLU A 370 11.81 -13.17 -19.48
CA GLU A 370 11.16 -13.66 -18.27
C GLU A 370 11.60 -12.82 -17.04
N ALA A 371 10.73 -12.77 -16.02
CA ALA A 371 11.07 -12.13 -14.75
C ALA A 371 12.35 -12.77 -14.19
N ARG A 372 13.41 -11.97 -14.11
CA ARG A 372 14.71 -12.46 -13.67
C ARG A 372 14.60 -12.95 -12.24
N PHE A 373 14.92 -14.24 -12.03
CA PHE A 373 14.94 -14.96 -10.76
C PHE A 373 13.59 -15.34 -10.13
N ALA A 374 12.43 -14.79 -10.56
CA ALA A 374 11.17 -15.23 -9.95
C ALA A 374 9.94 -14.93 -10.82
N LYS A 375 9.39 -15.95 -11.47
CA LYS A 375 8.07 -15.85 -12.15
C LYS A 375 6.96 -15.44 -11.16
N GLY A 376 7.03 -15.89 -9.91
CA GLY A 376 6.06 -15.59 -8.87
C GLY A 376 5.99 -14.12 -8.42
N ILE A 377 6.93 -13.25 -8.84
CA ILE A 377 6.80 -11.80 -8.60
C ILE A 377 5.54 -11.24 -9.27
N LEU A 378 5.22 -11.76 -10.47
CA LEU A 378 4.05 -11.32 -11.24
C LEU A 378 2.73 -11.76 -10.60
N ASP A 379 2.74 -12.83 -9.80
CA ASP A 379 1.51 -13.40 -9.24
C ASP A 379 0.78 -12.42 -8.33
N ALA A 380 1.52 -11.62 -7.58
CA ALA A 380 0.95 -10.63 -6.66
C ALA A 380 0.45 -9.36 -7.37
N ALA A 381 0.95 -9.04 -8.57
CA ALA A 381 0.59 -7.83 -9.29
C ALA A 381 -0.81 -7.90 -9.91
N ASP A 382 -1.46 -6.75 -10.03
CA ASP A 382 -2.71 -6.59 -10.76
C ASP A 382 -2.45 -6.26 -12.23
N ALA A 383 -1.38 -5.53 -12.51
CA ALA A 383 -0.91 -5.29 -13.86
C ALA A 383 0.62 -5.41 -13.95
N ALA A 384 1.11 -5.89 -15.07
CA ALA A 384 2.54 -5.96 -15.36
C ALA A 384 2.81 -5.65 -16.83
N PHE A 385 3.79 -4.78 -17.06
CA PHE A 385 4.22 -4.39 -18.39
C PHE A 385 5.70 -4.72 -18.55
N THR A 386 6.10 -5.16 -19.73
CA THR A 386 7.52 -5.30 -20.10
C THR A 386 7.91 -4.22 -21.11
N LEU A 387 9.00 -3.53 -20.80
CA LEU A 387 9.53 -2.46 -21.65
C LEU A 387 10.39 -3.02 -22.75
N ASP A 388 10.17 -2.52 -23.95
CA ASP A 388 11.05 -2.72 -25.08
C ASP A 388 11.41 -1.35 -25.70
N ALA A 389 12.67 -0.97 -25.55
CA ALA A 389 13.24 0.23 -26.13
C ALA A 389 14.10 -0.19 -27.35
N HIS A 390 13.44 -0.66 -28.41
CA HIS A 390 14.08 -1.28 -29.57
C HIS A 390 15.08 -0.38 -30.28
N ASN A 391 14.78 0.91 -30.39
CA ASN A 391 15.67 1.85 -31.06
C ASN A 391 15.58 3.21 -30.37
N LYS A 392 16.69 3.64 -29.78
CA LYS A 392 16.76 5.02 -29.27
C LYS A 392 16.63 6.07 -30.37
N GLU A 393 16.93 5.70 -31.60
CA GLU A 393 16.83 6.56 -32.78
C GLU A 393 15.39 6.84 -33.17
N ASP A 394 14.47 5.89 -32.90
CA ASP A 394 13.04 6.05 -33.25
C ASP A 394 12.25 6.86 -32.21
N ASN A 395 12.86 7.21 -31.08
CA ASN A 395 12.21 7.92 -29.97
C ASN A 395 10.88 7.28 -29.53
N ILE A 396 10.84 5.95 -29.53
CA ILE A 396 9.66 5.16 -29.17
C ILE A 396 10.04 4.16 -28.07
N ILE A 397 9.14 3.99 -27.12
CA ILE A 397 9.20 2.94 -26.09
C ILE A 397 7.91 2.11 -26.15
N SER A 398 8.04 0.80 -26.15
CA SER A 398 6.91 -0.14 -26.17
C SER A 398 6.68 -0.72 -24.80
N PHE A 399 5.40 -0.81 -24.42
CA PHE A 399 4.91 -1.41 -23.19
C PHE A 399 4.08 -2.63 -23.57
N ASN A 400 4.67 -3.82 -23.43
CA ASN A 400 3.97 -5.07 -23.68
C ASN A 400 3.30 -5.53 -22.39
N CYS A 401 1.98 -5.66 -22.41
CA CYS A 401 1.22 -6.16 -21.27
C CYS A 401 1.58 -7.64 -21.05
N ALA A 402 2.07 -7.95 -19.87
CA ALA A 402 2.40 -9.30 -19.45
C ALA A 402 1.35 -9.87 -18.49
N LYS A 403 0.55 -9.00 -17.88
CA LYS A 403 -0.55 -9.35 -16.99
C LYS A 403 -1.49 -8.16 -16.82
N MET A 404 -2.79 -8.44 -16.82
CA MET A 404 -3.84 -7.51 -16.40
C MET A 404 -4.94 -8.33 -15.72
N ARG A 405 -5.25 -8.02 -14.45
CA ARG A 405 -6.20 -8.83 -13.66
C ARG A 405 -7.64 -8.42 -13.90
N ASN A 406 -7.91 -7.13 -14.01
CA ASN A 406 -9.26 -6.58 -13.95
C ASN A 406 -9.81 -6.15 -15.31
N SER A 407 -9.04 -6.31 -16.39
CA SER A 407 -9.43 -5.91 -17.75
C SER A 407 -8.63 -6.68 -18.81
N ASP A 408 -8.88 -6.40 -20.09
CA ASP A 408 -8.14 -6.97 -21.20
C ASP A 408 -6.66 -6.57 -21.18
N GLU A 409 -5.80 -7.45 -21.65
CA GLU A 409 -4.36 -7.19 -21.81
C GLU A 409 -4.13 -6.23 -22.98
N VAL A 410 -3.88 -4.98 -22.67
CA VAL A 410 -3.63 -3.93 -23.68
C VAL A 410 -2.16 -3.54 -23.66
N SER A 411 -1.47 -3.76 -24.78
CA SER A 411 -0.10 -3.27 -25.02
C SER A 411 -0.14 -1.96 -25.78
N PHE A 412 0.80 -1.06 -25.48
CA PHE A 412 0.85 0.25 -26.13
C PHE A 412 2.28 0.71 -26.41
N THR A 413 2.41 1.70 -27.25
CA THR A 413 3.68 2.37 -27.55
C THR A 413 3.55 3.86 -27.22
N SER A 414 4.66 4.46 -26.78
CA SER A 414 4.67 5.89 -26.44
C SER A 414 5.90 6.55 -27.07
N THR A 415 5.80 7.84 -27.32
CA THR A 415 6.95 8.66 -27.67
C THR A 415 7.91 8.75 -26.48
N MET A 416 9.19 8.87 -26.76
CA MET A 416 10.23 9.01 -25.77
C MET A 416 11.19 10.13 -26.16
N ASP A 417 11.25 11.17 -25.35
CA ASP A 417 12.32 12.17 -25.45
C ASP A 417 13.47 11.77 -24.50
N TRP A 418 14.54 11.29 -25.06
CA TRP A 418 15.73 10.86 -24.29
C TRP A 418 16.50 12.02 -23.64
N ALA A 419 16.34 13.26 -24.14
CA ALA A 419 17.02 14.42 -23.56
C ALA A 419 16.35 14.84 -22.24
N SER A 420 15.05 14.96 -22.22
CA SER A 420 14.25 15.31 -21.03
C SER A 420 13.79 14.07 -20.23
N LEU A 421 14.06 12.86 -20.72
CA LEU A 421 13.61 11.59 -20.14
C LEU A 421 12.08 11.42 -20.11
N ARG A 422 11.38 12.13 -20.99
CA ARG A 422 9.94 12.15 -20.99
C ARG A 422 9.36 11.04 -21.85
N ILE A 423 8.32 10.39 -21.33
CA ILE A 423 7.52 9.37 -22.01
C ILE A 423 6.10 9.90 -22.17
N GLY A 424 5.57 9.83 -23.40
CA GLY A 424 4.19 10.15 -23.67
C GLY A 424 3.88 11.64 -23.81
N PRO A 425 2.64 12.05 -23.49
CA PRO A 425 2.14 13.40 -23.72
C PRO A 425 2.95 14.45 -22.94
N GLU A 426 2.94 15.68 -23.50
CA GLU A 426 3.80 16.76 -23.03
C GLU A 426 3.54 17.25 -21.60
N THR A 427 2.38 17.08 -21.08
CA THR A 427 2.04 17.39 -19.70
C THR A 427 1.32 16.19 -19.14
N GLY A 428 1.50 15.77 -17.93
CA GLY A 428 0.73 14.70 -17.31
C GLY A 428 -0.80 14.90 -17.31
N TYR A 429 -1.27 15.98 -17.97
CA TYR A 429 -2.68 16.29 -18.19
C TYR A 429 -3.20 15.56 -19.43
N ILE A 430 -4.22 14.73 -19.26
CA ILE A 430 -4.94 14.05 -20.33
C ILE A 430 -6.16 14.90 -20.67
N PRO A 431 -6.21 15.56 -21.86
CA PRO A 431 -7.39 16.31 -22.27
C PRO A 431 -8.60 15.37 -22.38
N LYS A 432 -9.73 15.76 -21.82
CA LYS A 432 -10.96 14.96 -21.87
C LYS A 432 -11.54 14.82 -23.29
N ASP A 433 -11.16 15.69 -24.24
CA ASP A 433 -11.80 15.80 -25.56
C ASP A 433 -10.80 16.13 -26.69
N ASP A 434 -9.54 15.70 -26.64
CA ASP A 434 -8.59 16.11 -27.68
C ASP A 434 -8.23 14.97 -28.66
N ASP A 435 -8.39 15.29 -29.97
CA ASP A 435 -7.98 14.47 -31.11
C ASP A 435 -6.44 14.48 -31.32
N GLY A 436 -5.65 14.33 -30.25
CA GLY A 436 -4.22 14.22 -30.35
C GLY A 436 -3.77 13.04 -31.24
N PRO A 437 -2.53 13.03 -31.75
CA PRO A 437 -2.08 11.98 -32.66
C PRO A 437 -2.24 10.62 -31.98
N SER A 438 -3.06 9.77 -32.56
CA SER A 438 -3.33 8.43 -32.07
C SER A 438 -2.03 7.60 -32.09
N VAL A 439 -1.52 7.30 -30.92
CA VAL A 439 -0.47 6.29 -30.77
C VAL A 439 -1.17 4.95 -30.77
N SER A 440 -0.88 4.09 -31.74
CA SER A 440 -1.60 2.84 -31.94
C SER A 440 -1.53 1.94 -30.71
N CYS A 441 -2.68 1.73 -30.10
CA CYS A 441 -2.88 0.67 -29.12
C CYS A 441 -3.01 -0.66 -29.86
N LYS A 442 -2.14 -1.62 -29.61
CA LYS A 442 -2.30 -2.99 -30.13
C LYS A 442 -3.01 -3.79 -29.04
N LEU A 443 -4.27 -4.13 -29.30
CA LEU A 443 -4.96 -5.17 -28.54
C LEU A 443 -4.19 -6.49 -28.74
N GLY A 444 -3.67 -7.06 -27.67
CA GLY A 444 -3.16 -8.40 -27.67
C GLY A 444 -4.28 -9.36 -28.04
N ARG A 445 -4.16 -10.08 -29.15
CA ARG A 445 -5.05 -11.22 -29.42
C ARG A 445 -4.53 -12.44 -28.68
N PRO A 446 -5.45 -13.32 -28.22
CA PRO A 446 -5.11 -14.55 -27.55
C PRO A 446 -4.24 -15.48 -28.41
#